data_303ec2aa5a558ced55056b7e8fe9eee8
#
_entry.id   303ec2aa5a558ced55056b7e8fe9eee8
#
_cell.length_a   1.000
_cell.length_b   1.000
_cell.length_c   1.000
_cell.angle_alpha   90.00
_cell.angle_beta   90.00
_cell.angle_gamma   90.00
#
_symmetry.space_group_name_H-M   'P 1'
#
loop_
_entity.id
_entity.type
_entity.pdbx_description
1 polymer ?
#
loop_
_entity_poly.entity_id
_entity_poly.type
_entity_poly.pdbx_seq_one_letter_code
_entity_poly.pdbx_strand_id
1 'polypeptide(L)'
;MEKFFTPSSVAVIGASRNVDKVGHVILKNLITAGFKGKIFPINPNAHFILHLPCFSSVLTVPHHIDTAMVAVPSSMVLQILEECGKKGIKSIIMVTAGFSEVGNHDLEQQVHHILKKYNMRMVGPNCLGTLDTYSNFDNLFLPRSRLTRPKPGVISFICQSGAVGSATLDLLAKEGMKFAKFVSYGNALDVDESDMLEYLGNDPQTKIICMYVEGIKDGKKFMRIAKKVAEKKPIIAIKGGVTAAGAKATLSHTASLAGASAIYKAAFKQCNIVFAETLEDLFNYAKILEKAPKPKGSRVQIITNGGGFGILATDALSTAGLQIIEPTEQTKKLLKGKISSEAILKNPIDLTGSVTNEQYQVTLEATLKDKNSDMILLILLLQTPLISPEIIPIIKNTHQKHPHKPLIVISTGGHFTEMYVKHIEELGIPCYSYPNNAARSIKALYEYYHRR
;
A
#
# COMPACT_ATOMS: atom_id res chain seq x y z
N MET A 1 -4.80 -19.45 -5.71
CA MET A 1 -4.48 -18.01 -5.54
C MET A 1 -3.12 -17.63 -6.13
N GLU A 2 -2.09 -18.44 -5.89
CA GLU A 2 -0.71 -18.17 -6.34
C GLU A 2 -0.60 -17.82 -7.83
N LYS A 3 -1.33 -18.55 -8.71
CA LYS A 3 -1.27 -18.34 -10.17
C LYS A 3 -1.81 -16.99 -10.66
N PHE A 4 -2.46 -16.21 -9.81
CA PHE A 4 -2.81 -14.81 -10.11
C PHE A 4 -1.64 -13.85 -9.99
N PHE A 5 -0.51 -14.27 -9.39
CA PHE A 5 0.68 -13.44 -9.18
C PHE A 5 1.96 -14.06 -9.74
N THR A 6 2.08 -15.39 -9.70
CA THR A 6 3.29 -16.12 -10.12
C THR A 6 2.97 -17.29 -11.06
N PRO A 7 2.26 -17.07 -12.19
CA PRO A 7 2.04 -18.12 -13.15
C PRO A 7 3.34 -18.48 -13.89
N SER A 8 3.46 -19.72 -14.35
CA SER A 8 4.55 -20.15 -15.26
C SER A 8 4.18 -19.89 -16.74
N SER A 9 2.89 -19.68 -17.02
CA SER A 9 2.37 -19.40 -18.36
C SER A 9 1.09 -18.59 -18.31
N VAL A 10 0.93 -17.68 -19.26
CA VAL A 10 -0.24 -16.80 -19.37
C VAL A 10 -0.74 -16.72 -20.81
N ALA A 11 -2.06 -16.89 -21.00
CA ALA A 11 -2.73 -16.53 -22.24
C ALA A 11 -3.31 -15.12 -22.15
N VAL A 12 -3.07 -14.29 -23.16
CA VAL A 12 -3.69 -12.95 -23.28
C VAL A 12 -4.78 -13.03 -24.36
N ILE A 13 -6.02 -13.22 -23.93
CA ILE A 13 -7.18 -13.39 -24.82
C ILE A 13 -7.74 -12.02 -25.17
N GLY A 14 -7.82 -11.71 -26.47
CA GLY A 14 -8.08 -10.37 -26.97
C GLY A 14 -6.78 -9.56 -27.19
N ALA A 15 -5.63 -10.25 -27.27
CA ALA A 15 -4.37 -9.63 -27.70
C ALA A 15 -4.55 -8.92 -29.05
N SER A 16 -3.89 -7.79 -29.27
CA SER A 16 -4.09 -6.97 -30.45
C SER A 16 -2.79 -6.38 -30.99
N ARG A 17 -2.71 -6.22 -32.32
CA ARG A 17 -1.65 -5.43 -32.98
C ARG A 17 -1.85 -3.92 -32.80
N ASN A 18 -3.12 -3.49 -32.57
CA ASN A 18 -3.42 -2.08 -32.35
C ASN A 18 -2.97 -1.67 -30.94
N VAL A 19 -2.08 -0.70 -30.85
CA VAL A 19 -1.43 -0.20 -29.63
C VAL A 19 -2.40 0.39 -28.60
N ASP A 20 -3.56 0.87 -29.06
CA ASP A 20 -4.58 1.49 -28.20
C ASP A 20 -5.52 0.48 -27.55
N LYS A 21 -5.43 -0.78 -27.92
CA LYS A 21 -6.28 -1.84 -27.36
C LYS A 21 -5.71 -2.40 -26.06
N VAL A 22 -6.61 -2.63 -25.10
CA VAL A 22 -6.31 -3.19 -23.78
C VAL A 22 -5.42 -4.44 -23.87
N GLY A 23 -5.76 -5.39 -24.75
CA GLY A 23 -5.00 -6.63 -24.91
C GLY A 23 -3.57 -6.40 -25.45
N HIS A 24 -3.32 -5.33 -26.23
CA HIS A 24 -1.97 -4.93 -26.63
C HIS A 24 -1.18 -4.44 -25.42
N VAL A 25 -1.79 -3.55 -24.62
CA VAL A 25 -1.14 -2.96 -23.44
C VAL A 25 -0.74 -4.03 -22.43
N ILE A 26 -1.65 -4.97 -22.12
CA ILE A 26 -1.35 -6.09 -21.23
C ILE A 26 -0.16 -6.91 -21.74
N LEU A 27 -0.19 -7.29 -23.01
CA LEU A 27 0.88 -8.07 -23.63
C LEU A 27 2.22 -7.33 -23.58
N LYS A 28 2.22 -6.03 -23.92
CA LYS A 28 3.41 -5.17 -23.88
C LYS A 28 3.96 -5.03 -22.46
N ASN A 29 3.08 -4.87 -21.45
CA ASN A 29 3.49 -4.75 -20.05
C ASN A 29 4.18 -6.02 -19.56
N LEU A 30 3.64 -7.21 -19.85
CA LEU A 30 4.27 -8.49 -19.50
C LEU A 30 5.67 -8.63 -20.12
N ILE A 31 5.82 -8.28 -21.40
CA ILE A 31 7.11 -8.35 -22.09
C ILE A 31 8.09 -7.32 -21.49
N THR A 32 7.66 -6.07 -21.35
CA THR A 32 8.50 -4.97 -20.87
C THR A 32 8.89 -5.14 -19.40
N ALA A 33 8.03 -5.75 -18.59
CA ALA A 33 8.35 -6.10 -17.21
C ALA A 33 9.45 -7.17 -17.11
N GLY A 34 9.67 -7.93 -18.16
CA GLY A 34 10.60 -9.06 -18.16
C GLY A 34 10.03 -10.30 -17.49
N PHE A 35 8.72 -10.53 -17.62
CA PHE A 35 8.08 -11.75 -17.14
C PHE A 35 8.75 -12.99 -17.73
N LYS A 36 9.15 -13.95 -16.92
CA LYS A 36 9.95 -15.11 -17.32
C LYS A 36 9.11 -16.32 -17.75
N GLY A 37 7.81 -16.30 -17.51
CA GLY A 37 6.89 -17.35 -17.94
C GLY A 37 6.59 -17.28 -19.43
N LYS A 38 5.93 -18.31 -19.95
CA LYS A 38 5.48 -18.36 -21.35
C LYS A 38 4.27 -17.45 -21.55
N ILE A 39 4.27 -16.66 -22.61
CA ILE A 39 3.19 -15.75 -22.99
C ILE A 39 2.56 -16.24 -24.29
N PHE A 40 1.23 -16.45 -24.31
CA PHE A 40 0.47 -16.90 -25.45
C PHE A 40 -0.57 -15.83 -25.85
N PRO A 41 -0.27 -14.97 -26.84
CA PRO A 41 -1.28 -14.08 -27.41
C PRO A 41 -2.38 -14.90 -28.10
N ILE A 42 -3.65 -14.54 -27.83
CA ILE A 42 -4.80 -15.21 -28.46
C ILE A 42 -5.59 -14.17 -29.26
N ASN A 43 -5.62 -14.35 -30.58
CA ASN A 43 -6.40 -13.56 -31.51
C ASN A 43 -6.61 -14.32 -32.82
N PRO A 44 -7.86 -14.59 -33.28
CA PRO A 44 -8.12 -15.38 -34.48
C PRO A 44 -7.65 -14.71 -35.79
N ASN A 45 -7.39 -13.38 -35.76
CA ASN A 45 -7.06 -12.56 -36.93
C ASN A 45 -5.56 -12.18 -36.99
N ALA A 46 -4.68 -12.85 -36.24
CA ALA A 46 -3.26 -12.54 -36.20
C ALA A 46 -2.39 -13.79 -36.08
N HIS A 47 -1.28 -13.82 -36.79
CA HIS A 47 -0.27 -14.88 -36.65
C HIS A 47 0.85 -14.50 -35.68
N PHE A 48 1.14 -13.21 -35.59
CA PHE A 48 2.14 -12.66 -34.68
C PHE A 48 1.67 -11.34 -34.06
N ILE A 49 1.94 -11.13 -32.77
CA ILE A 49 1.74 -9.86 -32.05
C ILE A 49 2.96 -9.62 -31.17
N LEU A 50 3.61 -8.45 -31.31
CA LEU A 50 4.83 -8.08 -30.58
C LEU A 50 5.91 -9.18 -30.65
N HIS A 51 6.12 -9.73 -31.85
CA HIS A 51 7.07 -10.81 -32.18
C HIS A 51 6.79 -12.16 -31.52
N LEU A 52 5.65 -12.33 -30.83
CA LEU A 52 5.22 -13.60 -30.27
C LEU A 52 4.27 -14.31 -31.22
N PRO A 53 4.40 -15.64 -31.41
CA PRO A 53 3.39 -16.44 -32.13
C PRO A 53 2.01 -16.29 -31.49
N CYS A 54 1.01 -16.02 -32.31
CA CYS A 54 -0.37 -15.82 -31.87
C CYS A 54 -1.24 -17.01 -32.26
N PHE A 55 -2.13 -17.40 -31.37
CA PHE A 55 -3.02 -18.55 -31.55
C PHE A 55 -4.46 -18.07 -31.76
N SER A 56 -5.25 -18.80 -32.54
CA SER A 56 -6.65 -18.43 -32.82
C SER A 56 -7.58 -18.67 -31.62
N SER A 57 -7.25 -19.63 -30.76
CA SER A 57 -7.97 -19.97 -29.52
C SER A 57 -7.00 -20.54 -28.51
N VAL A 58 -7.34 -20.49 -27.22
CA VAL A 58 -6.58 -21.16 -26.15
C VAL A 58 -6.50 -22.66 -26.37
N LEU A 59 -7.48 -23.24 -27.07
CA LEU A 59 -7.53 -24.68 -27.40
C LEU A 59 -6.40 -25.08 -28.36
N THR A 60 -5.96 -24.19 -29.24
CA THR A 60 -4.89 -24.47 -30.22
C THR A 60 -3.48 -24.27 -29.65
N VAL A 61 -3.35 -23.76 -28.44
CA VAL A 61 -2.04 -23.63 -27.77
C VAL A 61 -1.53 -25.02 -27.38
N PRO A 62 -0.34 -25.48 -27.84
CA PRO A 62 0.16 -26.83 -27.58
C PRO A 62 0.74 -27.02 -26.17
N HIS A 63 0.66 -25.99 -25.31
CA HIS A 63 1.23 -25.98 -23.97
C HIS A 63 0.16 -25.86 -22.88
N HIS A 64 0.52 -26.20 -21.65
CA HIS A 64 -0.28 -25.88 -20.47
C HIS A 64 -0.31 -24.38 -20.24
N ILE A 65 -1.47 -23.86 -19.77
CA ILE A 65 -1.69 -22.46 -19.44
C ILE A 65 -2.16 -22.37 -17.99
N ASP A 66 -1.38 -21.69 -17.15
CA ASP A 66 -1.74 -21.47 -15.74
C ASP A 66 -2.85 -20.43 -15.59
N THR A 67 -2.72 -19.30 -16.29
CA THR A 67 -3.60 -18.13 -16.13
C THR A 67 -4.04 -17.59 -17.48
N ALA A 68 -5.31 -17.23 -17.59
CA ALA A 68 -5.85 -16.51 -18.74
C ALA A 68 -6.22 -15.07 -18.35
N MET A 69 -5.68 -14.10 -19.09
CA MET A 69 -6.11 -12.70 -19.09
C MET A 69 -7.20 -12.54 -20.13
N VAL A 70 -8.42 -12.12 -19.72
CA VAL A 70 -9.57 -11.97 -20.62
C VAL A 70 -9.85 -10.47 -20.84
N ALA A 71 -9.62 -10.02 -22.09
CA ALA A 71 -9.79 -8.63 -22.53
C ALA A 71 -10.56 -8.58 -23.86
N VAL A 72 -11.75 -9.18 -23.89
CA VAL A 72 -12.66 -9.26 -25.04
C VAL A 72 -13.98 -8.55 -24.71
N PRO A 73 -14.82 -8.20 -25.70
CA PRO A 73 -16.18 -7.71 -25.46
C PRO A 73 -17.00 -8.69 -24.60
N SER A 74 -17.88 -8.19 -23.73
CA SER A 74 -18.69 -9.00 -22.81
C SER A 74 -19.52 -10.07 -23.50
N SER A 75 -19.98 -9.84 -24.72
CA SER A 75 -20.71 -10.81 -25.55
C SER A 75 -19.95 -12.08 -25.91
N MET A 76 -18.60 -12.05 -25.83
CA MET A 76 -17.75 -13.21 -26.15
C MET A 76 -17.32 -13.98 -24.91
N VAL A 77 -17.56 -13.46 -23.70
CA VAL A 77 -16.97 -13.97 -22.45
C VAL A 77 -17.39 -15.40 -22.18
N LEU A 78 -18.67 -15.77 -22.36
CA LEU A 78 -19.15 -17.10 -22.04
C LEU A 78 -18.46 -18.18 -22.91
N GLN A 79 -18.32 -17.92 -24.22
CA GLN A 79 -17.61 -18.83 -25.12
C GLN A 79 -16.13 -18.97 -24.69
N ILE A 80 -15.47 -17.87 -24.43
CA ILE A 80 -14.06 -17.85 -24.02
C ILE A 80 -13.83 -18.62 -22.72
N LEU A 81 -14.71 -18.46 -21.73
CA LEU A 81 -14.62 -19.22 -20.47
C LEU A 81 -14.85 -20.72 -20.66
N GLU A 82 -15.78 -21.13 -21.54
CA GLU A 82 -15.96 -22.55 -21.90
C GLU A 82 -14.68 -23.11 -22.57
N GLU A 83 -14.04 -22.36 -23.47
CA GLU A 83 -12.75 -22.75 -24.07
C GLU A 83 -11.64 -22.84 -23.02
N CYS A 84 -11.54 -21.89 -22.11
CA CYS A 84 -10.59 -21.94 -20.99
C CYS A 84 -10.80 -23.15 -20.10
N GLY A 85 -12.07 -23.49 -19.78
CA GLY A 85 -12.43 -24.64 -18.98
C GLY A 85 -12.05 -25.95 -19.66
N LYS A 86 -12.35 -26.10 -20.96
CA LYS A 86 -11.97 -27.27 -21.78
C LYS A 86 -10.45 -27.40 -21.89
N LYS A 87 -9.71 -26.30 -21.96
CA LYS A 87 -8.24 -26.28 -21.94
C LYS A 87 -7.64 -26.66 -20.60
N GLY A 88 -8.41 -26.65 -19.52
CA GLY A 88 -7.97 -26.94 -18.16
C GLY A 88 -7.35 -25.75 -17.43
N ILE A 89 -7.54 -24.53 -17.93
CA ILE A 89 -7.08 -23.30 -17.26
C ILE A 89 -7.86 -23.13 -15.96
N LYS A 90 -7.17 -22.82 -14.86
CA LYS A 90 -7.80 -22.71 -13.52
C LYS A 90 -7.84 -21.28 -12.97
N SER A 91 -7.04 -20.37 -13.49
CA SER A 91 -6.97 -18.99 -13.03
C SER A 91 -7.33 -18.01 -14.14
N ILE A 92 -8.37 -17.23 -13.92
CA ILE A 92 -8.88 -16.23 -14.87
C ILE A 92 -8.73 -14.83 -14.27
N ILE A 93 -8.15 -13.89 -15.01
CA ILE A 93 -8.17 -12.46 -14.66
C ILE A 93 -8.97 -11.75 -15.74
N MET A 94 -10.15 -11.22 -15.37
CA MET A 94 -11.09 -10.66 -16.32
C MET A 94 -11.16 -9.13 -16.20
N VAL A 95 -10.54 -8.44 -17.13
CA VAL A 95 -10.59 -6.97 -17.20
C VAL A 95 -11.84 -6.45 -17.88
N THR A 96 -12.52 -7.30 -18.64
CA THR A 96 -13.77 -6.96 -19.32
C THR A 96 -14.82 -6.44 -18.34
N ALA A 97 -15.46 -5.32 -18.68
CA ALA A 97 -16.61 -4.72 -18.00
C ALA A 97 -17.92 -5.05 -18.73
N GLY A 98 -19.06 -4.66 -18.17
CA GLY A 98 -20.40 -4.88 -18.76
C GLY A 98 -21.21 -5.96 -18.02
N PHE A 99 -21.03 -6.06 -16.70
CA PHE A 99 -21.68 -7.03 -15.80
C PHE A 99 -22.61 -6.32 -14.79
N SER A 100 -22.57 -6.70 -13.52
CA SER A 100 -23.46 -6.13 -12.49
C SER A 100 -23.30 -4.62 -12.29
N GLU A 101 -22.14 -4.04 -12.57
CA GLU A 101 -21.91 -2.59 -12.50
C GLU A 101 -22.74 -1.78 -13.51
N VAL A 102 -23.26 -2.45 -14.57
CA VAL A 102 -24.22 -1.85 -15.52
C VAL A 102 -25.57 -2.56 -15.48
N GLY A 103 -25.85 -3.34 -14.42
CA GLY A 103 -27.14 -4.02 -14.22
C GLY A 103 -27.27 -5.37 -14.94
N ASN A 104 -26.22 -5.89 -15.57
CA ASN A 104 -26.25 -7.17 -16.29
C ASN A 104 -25.94 -8.37 -15.36
N HIS A 105 -26.84 -8.61 -14.42
CA HIS A 105 -26.72 -9.68 -13.43
C HIS A 105 -26.82 -11.07 -14.05
N ASP A 106 -27.60 -11.25 -15.10
CA ASP A 106 -27.78 -12.55 -15.76
C ASP A 106 -26.48 -13.05 -16.36
N LEU A 107 -25.72 -12.18 -17.03
CA LEU A 107 -24.42 -12.54 -17.58
C LEU A 107 -23.44 -12.95 -16.46
N GLU A 108 -23.47 -12.23 -15.35
CA GLU A 108 -22.63 -12.53 -14.19
C GLU A 108 -22.95 -13.90 -13.59
N GLN A 109 -24.23 -14.28 -13.50
CA GLN A 109 -24.65 -15.61 -13.06
C GLN A 109 -24.20 -16.71 -14.00
N GLN A 110 -24.30 -16.51 -15.33
CA GLN A 110 -23.82 -17.46 -16.33
C GLN A 110 -22.31 -17.67 -16.23
N VAL A 111 -21.54 -16.59 -16.07
CA VAL A 111 -20.10 -16.67 -15.79
C VAL A 111 -19.82 -17.49 -14.56
N HIS A 112 -20.52 -17.23 -13.45
CA HIS A 112 -20.35 -17.99 -12.19
C HIS A 112 -20.65 -19.48 -12.37
N HIS A 113 -21.67 -19.82 -13.15
CA HIS A 113 -21.99 -21.21 -13.47
C HIS A 113 -20.82 -21.90 -14.20
N ILE A 114 -20.23 -21.23 -15.22
CA ILE A 114 -19.10 -21.81 -15.98
C ILE A 114 -17.86 -21.96 -15.08
N LEU A 115 -17.57 -20.98 -14.22
CA LEU A 115 -16.46 -21.08 -13.27
C LEU A 115 -16.61 -22.33 -12.37
N LYS A 116 -17.81 -22.56 -11.82
CA LYS A 116 -18.10 -23.75 -11.02
C LYS A 116 -17.98 -25.05 -11.82
N LYS A 117 -18.56 -25.09 -13.03
CA LYS A 117 -18.53 -26.26 -13.92
C LYS A 117 -17.11 -26.78 -14.15
N TYR A 118 -16.13 -25.85 -14.34
CA TYR A 118 -14.75 -26.22 -14.65
C TYR A 118 -13.79 -26.09 -13.45
N ASN A 119 -14.31 -25.78 -12.26
CA ASN A 119 -13.52 -25.51 -11.06
C ASN A 119 -12.42 -24.48 -11.35
N MET A 120 -12.81 -23.36 -11.95
CA MET A 120 -11.95 -22.18 -12.21
C MET A 120 -12.15 -21.14 -11.12
N ARG A 121 -11.10 -20.38 -10.83
CA ARG A 121 -11.16 -19.19 -9.97
C ARG A 121 -10.97 -17.94 -10.83
N MET A 122 -11.59 -16.83 -10.44
CA MET A 122 -11.55 -15.61 -11.23
C MET A 122 -11.37 -14.36 -10.37
N VAL A 123 -10.41 -13.52 -10.75
CA VAL A 123 -10.28 -12.12 -10.31
C VAL A 123 -11.04 -11.23 -11.28
N GLY A 124 -11.92 -10.39 -10.79
CA GLY A 124 -12.82 -9.55 -11.59
C GLY A 124 -14.26 -10.06 -11.56
N PRO A 125 -15.10 -9.77 -12.58
CA PRO A 125 -14.81 -8.98 -13.77
C PRO A 125 -14.60 -7.47 -13.45
N ASN A 126 -14.41 -6.65 -14.48
CA ASN A 126 -14.25 -5.20 -14.33
C ASN A 126 -13.08 -4.84 -13.39
N CYS A 127 -11.93 -5.49 -13.54
CA CYS A 127 -10.74 -5.27 -12.73
C CYS A 127 -9.60 -4.65 -13.54
N LEU A 128 -8.65 -4.00 -12.86
CA LEU A 128 -7.44 -3.46 -13.50
C LEU A 128 -6.41 -4.55 -13.81
N GLY A 129 -6.40 -5.64 -13.05
CA GLY A 129 -5.43 -6.71 -13.12
C GLY A 129 -4.62 -6.86 -11.84
N THR A 130 -3.52 -7.61 -11.94
CA THR A 130 -2.59 -7.89 -10.84
C THR A 130 -1.17 -7.48 -11.21
N LEU A 131 -0.37 -7.18 -10.20
CA LEU A 131 1.05 -6.90 -10.32
C LEU A 131 1.80 -7.66 -9.22
N ASP A 132 2.83 -8.40 -9.59
CA ASP A 132 3.83 -8.93 -8.67
C ASP A 132 5.20 -8.41 -9.09
N THR A 133 5.84 -7.65 -8.20
CA THR A 133 7.10 -6.96 -8.50
C THR A 133 8.31 -7.89 -8.47
N TYR A 134 8.20 -9.05 -7.82
CA TYR A 134 9.27 -10.04 -7.71
C TYR A 134 9.30 -11.01 -8.90
N SER A 135 8.14 -11.44 -9.35
CA SER A 135 8.00 -12.30 -10.54
C SER A 135 7.98 -11.51 -11.84
N ASN A 136 7.90 -10.18 -11.78
CA ASN A 136 7.66 -9.29 -12.92
C ASN A 136 6.36 -9.61 -13.69
N PHE A 137 5.37 -10.17 -13.01
CA PHE A 137 4.05 -10.42 -13.59
C PHE A 137 3.22 -9.15 -13.52
N ASP A 138 3.29 -8.33 -14.59
CA ASP A 138 2.58 -7.06 -14.75
C ASP A 138 1.52 -7.21 -15.84
N ASN A 139 0.31 -7.56 -15.44
CA ASN A 139 -0.82 -7.71 -16.35
C ASN A 139 -1.83 -6.54 -16.27
N LEU A 140 -1.45 -5.42 -15.66
CA LEU A 140 -2.29 -4.23 -15.62
C LEU A 140 -2.57 -3.72 -17.04
N PHE A 141 -3.80 -3.31 -17.33
CA PHE A 141 -4.16 -2.84 -18.67
C PHE A 141 -3.79 -1.36 -18.94
N LEU A 142 -3.12 -0.69 -17.99
CA LEU A 142 -2.64 0.69 -18.16
C LEU A 142 -1.16 0.70 -18.58
N PRO A 143 -0.79 1.51 -19.59
CA PRO A 143 0.57 1.52 -20.11
C PRO A 143 1.57 2.09 -19.10
N ARG A 144 2.79 1.55 -19.09
CA ARG A 144 3.90 2.00 -18.24
C ARG A 144 4.32 3.45 -18.48
N SER A 145 3.99 4.02 -19.62
CA SER A 145 4.22 5.45 -19.92
C SER A 145 3.27 6.37 -19.16
N ARG A 146 2.17 5.87 -18.62
CA ARG A 146 1.15 6.64 -17.88
C ARG A 146 0.95 6.18 -16.45
N LEU A 147 1.51 5.05 -16.08
CA LEU A 147 1.46 4.50 -14.73
C LEU A 147 2.82 3.93 -14.36
N THR A 148 3.53 4.62 -13.47
CA THR A 148 4.81 4.20 -12.91
C THR A 148 4.63 2.88 -12.16
N ARG A 149 5.58 1.96 -12.30
CA ARG A 149 5.55 0.69 -11.54
C ARG A 149 6.45 0.80 -10.31
N PRO A 150 5.96 0.40 -9.13
CA PRO A 150 6.77 0.39 -7.93
C PRO A 150 7.91 -0.64 -8.03
N LYS A 151 8.99 -0.38 -7.32
CA LYS A 151 10.08 -1.34 -7.11
C LYS A 151 9.64 -2.42 -6.11
N PRO A 152 10.31 -3.59 -6.10
CA PRO A 152 10.07 -4.65 -5.11
C PRO A 152 10.19 -4.14 -3.67
N GLY A 153 9.20 -4.45 -2.86
CA GLY A 153 9.09 -4.05 -1.45
C GLY A 153 8.23 -5.03 -0.65
N VAL A 154 7.73 -4.61 0.50
CA VAL A 154 7.03 -5.50 1.44
C VAL A 154 5.56 -5.15 1.65
N ILE A 155 5.07 -4.09 1.02
CA ILE A 155 3.68 -3.66 1.10
C ILE A 155 2.89 -4.32 -0.04
N SER A 156 1.74 -4.89 0.26
CA SER A 156 0.78 -5.34 -0.76
C SER A 156 -0.51 -4.54 -0.66
N PHE A 157 -1.09 -4.22 -1.82
CA PHE A 157 -2.29 -3.39 -1.90
C PHE A 157 -3.43 -4.12 -2.60
N ILE A 158 -4.52 -4.35 -1.87
CA ILE A 158 -5.80 -4.90 -2.35
C ILE A 158 -6.73 -3.72 -2.61
N CYS A 159 -7.20 -3.54 -3.83
CA CYS A 159 -8.03 -2.39 -4.20
C CYS A 159 -9.28 -2.84 -4.96
N GLN A 160 -10.45 -2.46 -4.47
CA GLN A 160 -11.70 -2.76 -5.17
C GLN A 160 -11.86 -1.91 -6.42
N SER A 161 -11.45 -0.64 -6.38
CA SER A 161 -11.53 0.31 -7.49
C SER A 161 -10.26 0.31 -8.35
N GLY A 162 -10.40 0.12 -9.65
CA GLY A 162 -9.29 0.23 -10.61
C GLY A 162 -8.71 1.64 -10.67
N ALA A 163 -9.58 2.67 -10.67
CA ALA A 163 -9.17 4.08 -10.73
C ALA A 163 -8.41 4.53 -9.49
N VAL A 164 -8.95 4.24 -8.30
CA VAL A 164 -8.27 4.54 -7.02
C VAL A 164 -6.94 3.80 -6.96
N GLY A 165 -6.93 2.51 -7.29
CA GLY A 165 -5.74 1.68 -7.24
C GLY A 165 -4.65 2.18 -8.17
N SER A 166 -4.97 2.51 -9.44
CA SER A 166 -3.99 2.96 -10.42
C SER A 166 -3.41 4.32 -10.09
N ALA A 167 -4.24 5.32 -9.79
CA ALA A 167 -3.78 6.66 -9.47
C ALA A 167 -2.89 6.68 -8.22
N THR A 168 -3.29 5.92 -7.20
CA THR A 168 -2.55 5.81 -5.96
C THR A 168 -1.22 5.07 -6.17
N LEU A 169 -1.23 3.95 -6.92
CA LEU A 169 -0.01 3.19 -7.20
C LEU A 169 1.03 4.02 -7.96
N ASP A 170 0.58 4.84 -8.95
CA ASP A 170 1.45 5.73 -9.72
C ASP A 170 2.11 6.79 -8.83
N LEU A 171 1.31 7.49 -8.02
CA LEU A 171 1.80 8.52 -7.10
C LEU A 171 2.84 7.97 -6.13
N LEU A 172 2.52 6.86 -5.47
CA LEU A 172 3.39 6.25 -4.45
C LEU A 172 4.67 5.65 -5.05
N ALA A 173 4.59 5.08 -6.25
CA ALA A 173 5.77 4.59 -6.97
C ALA A 173 6.72 5.75 -7.32
N LYS A 174 6.18 6.92 -7.73
CA LYS A 174 6.94 8.15 -7.96
C LYS A 174 7.61 8.65 -6.68
N GLU A 175 6.91 8.59 -5.54
CA GLU A 175 7.43 8.95 -4.21
C GLU A 175 8.45 7.95 -3.65
N GLY A 176 8.70 6.85 -4.36
CA GLY A 176 9.69 5.84 -3.97
C GLY A 176 9.16 4.75 -3.05
N MET A 177 7.85 4.69 -2.79
CA MET A 177 7.26 3.59 -2.02
C MET A 177 7.35 2.29 -2.81
N LYS A 178 7.73 1.22 -2.12
CA LYS A 178 7.99 -0.10 -2.71
C LYS A 178 6.86 -1.06 -2.36
N PHE A 179 6.46 -1.87 -3.33
CA PHE A 179 5.36 -2.83 -3.15
C PHE A 179 5.81 -4.25 -3.48
N ALA A 180 5.21 -5.24 -2.79
CA ALA A 180 5.33 -6.64 -3.15
C ALA A 180 4.33 -6.98 -4.25
N LYS A 181 3.05 -6.78 -3.97
CA LYS A 181 1.95 -7.11 -4.86
C LYS A 181 0.88 -6.02 -4.88
N PHE A 182 0.20 -5.93 -6.01
CA PHE A 182 -1.01 -5.13 -6.16
C PHE A 182 -2.08 -5.97 -6.85
N VAL A 183 -3.33 -5.82 -6.42
CA VAL A 183 -4.49 -6.39 -7.08
C VAL A 183 -5.66 -5.44 -7.07
N SER A 184 -6.24 -5.19 -8.25
CA SER A 184 -7.59 -4.64 -8.36
C SER A 184 -8.54 -5.79 -8.70
N TYR A 185 -9.57 -5.99 -7.86
CA TYR A 185 -10.43 -7.16 -8.00
C TYR A 185 -11.85 -6.85 -8.53
N GLY A 186 -12.16 -5.58 -8.80
CA GLY A 186 -13.39 -5.15 -9.48
C GLY A 186 -14.67 -5.62 -8.79
N ASN A 187 -15.56 -6.27 -9.53
CA ASN A 187 -16.88 -6.69 -9.05
C ASN A 187 -16.84 -7.83 -8.00
N ALA A 188 -15.71 -8.49 -7.82
CA ALA A 188 -15.55 -9.61 -6.88
C ALA A 188 -16.60 -10.71 -7.08
N LEU A 189 -16.73 -11.24 -8.31
CA LEU A 189 -17.72 -12.27 -8.60
C LEU A 189 -17.38 -13.62 -7.92
N ASP A 190 -16.09 -13.99 -7.91
CA ASP A 190 -15.60 -15.23 -7.30
C ASP A 190 -14.53 -14.92 -6.25
N VAL A 191 -13.38 -14.41 -6.66
CA VAL A 191 -12.31 -14.03 -5.73
C VAL A 191 -12.63 -12.66 -5.13
N ASP A 192 -12.77 -12.63 -3.80
CA ASP A 192 -13.07 -11.42 -3.02
C ASP A 192 -11.86 -10.91 -2.22
N GLU A 193 -12.06 -9.83 -1.48
CA GLU A 193 -11.05 -9.25 -0.59
C GLU A 193 -10.59 -10.21 0.50
N SER A 194 -11.44 -11.13 0.94
CA SER A 194 -11.10 -12.12 1.96
C SER A 194 -10.12 -13.17 1.42
N ASP A 195 -10.35 -13.66 0.20
CA ASP A 195 -9.48 -14.63 -0.47
C ASP A 195 -8.08 -14.02 -0.72
N MET A 196 -8.06 -12.75 -1.15
CA MET A 196 -6.80 -12.00 -1.35
C MET A 196 -6.08 -11.78 -0.02
N LEU A 197 -6.81 -11.42 1.02
CA LEU A 197 -6.25 -11.21 2.36
C LEU A 197 -5.65 -12.49 2.92
N GLU A 198 -6.32 -13.64 2.77
CA GLU A 198 -5.81 -14.94 3.19
C GLU A 198 -4.51 -15.33 2.45
N TYR A 199 -4.49 -15.10 1.13
CA TYR A 199 -3.31 -15.34 0.31
C TYR A 199 -2.12 -14.47 0.73
N LEU A 200 -2.32 -13.15 0.82
CA LEU A 200 -1.27 -12.21 1.21
C LEU A 200 -0.83 -12.38 2.67
N GLY A 201 -1.73 -12.84 3.53
CA GLY A 201 -1.41 -13.22 4.91
C GLY A 201 -0.37 -14.32 5.01
N ASN A 202 -0.30 -15.22 4.04
CA ASN A 202 0.65 -16.31 3.96
C ASN A 202 1.82 -16.05 2.99
N ASP A 203 1.77 -14.98 2.18
CA ASP A 203 2.83 -14.62 1.23
C ASP A 203 4.09 -14.12 1.94
N PRO A 204 5.26 -14.75 1.76
CA PRO A 204 6.49 -14.37 2.47
C PRO A 204 7.04 -12.99 2.07
N GLN A 205 6.71 -12.50 0.90
CA GLN A 205 7.15 -11.21 0.39
C GLN A 205 6.33 -10.05 0.98
N THR A 206 5.08 -10.32 1.38
CA THR A 206 4.20 -9.33 1.98
C THR A 206 4.41 -9.26 3.49
N LYS A 207 4.72 -8.08 4.02
CA LYS A 207 4.77 -7.82 5.47
C LYS A 207 3.63 -6.94 5.94
N ILE A 208 3.11 -6.08 5.06
CA ILE A 208 2.02 -5.13 5.36
C ILE A 208 0.97 -5.22 4.26
N ILE A 209 -0.30 -5.22 4.63
CA ILE A 209 -1.42 -5.29 3.70
C ILE A 209 -2.22 -4.00 3.80
N CYS A 210 -2.29 -3.25 2.70
CA CYS A 210 -3.18 -2.11 2.53
C CYS A 210 -4.44 -2.54 1.79
N MET A 211 -5.60 -2.01 2.18
CA MET A 211 -6.88 -2.34 1.55
C MET A 211 -7.71 -1.08 1.27
N TYR A 212 -8.24 -0.98 0.06
CA TYR A 212 -9.35 -0.07 -0.27
C TYR A 212 -10.59 -0.91 -0.57
N VAL A 213 -11.65 -0.75 0.21
CA VAL A 213 -12.90 -1.51 0.07
C VAL A 213 -14.11 -0.59 -0.03
N GLU A 214 -15.04 -0.90 -0.93
CA GLU A 214 -16.31 -0.20 -1.10
C GLU A 214 -17.49 -0.99 -0.49
N GLY A 215 -17.36 -2.32 -0.44
CA GLY A 215 -18.32 -3.23 0.18
C GLY A 215 -17.66 -4.58 0.47
N ILE A 216 -18.13 -5.27 1.50
CA ILE A 216 -17.74 -6.63 1.86
C ILE A 216 -18.97 -7.49 1.80
N LYS A 217 -18.99 -8.48 0.88
CA LYS A 217 -20.17 -9.34 0.63
C LYS A 217 -20.39 -10.33 1.77
N ASP A 218 -19.35 -10.97 2.25
CA ASP A 218 -19.38 -11.92 3.38
C ASP A 218 -18.57 -11.40 4.57
N GLY A 219 -19.22 -10.60 5.43
CA GLY A 219 -18.58 -10.02 6.60
C GLY A 219 -18.10 -11.06 7.63
N LYS A 220 -18.77 -12.24 7.71
CA LYS A 220 -18.33 -13.32 8.64
C LYS A 220 -17.04 -13.97 8.15
N LYS A 221 -16.95 -14.30 6.85
CA LYS A 221 -15.73 -14.82 6.20
C LYS A 221 -14.59 -13.82 6.37
N PHE A 222 -14.86 -12.54 6.05
CA PHE A 222 -13.88 -11.47 6.15
C PHE A 222 -13.32 -11.34 7.57
N MET A 223 -14.16 -11.19 8.58
CA MET A 223 -13.71 -11.03 9.97
C MET A 223 -12.90 -12.22 10.48
N ARG A 224 -13.30 -13.44 10.13
CA ARG A 224 -12.58 -14.66 10.51
C ARG A 224 -11.17 -14.68 9.91
N ILE A 225 -11.04 -14.36 8.62
CA ILE A 225 -9.76 -14.34 7.92
C ILE A 225 -8.90 -13.16 8.40
N ALA A 226 -9.49 -11.97 8.51
CA ALA A 226 -8.79 -10.77 8.94
C ALA A 226 -8.18 -10.91 10.33
N LYS A 227 -8.89 -11.48 11.30
CA LYS A 227 -8.35 -11.78 12.63
C LYS A 227 -7.10 -12.66 12.56
N LYS A 228 -7.17 -13.77 11.80
CA LYS A 228 -6.05 -14.70 11.63
C LYS A 228 -4.84 -14.06 10.94
N VAL A 229 -5.07 -13.21 9.94
CA VAL A 229 -3.99 -12.51 9.23
C VAL A 229 -3.39 -11.39 10.09
N ALA A 230 -4.22 -10.63 10.81
CA ALA A 230 -3.77 -9.55 11.68
C ALA A 230 -2.90 -10.02 12.86
N GLU A 231 -2.95 -11.30 13.23
CA GLU A 231 -2.01 -11.90 14.20
C GLU A 231 -0.57 -11.94 13.66
N LYS A 232 -0.42 -12.01 12.34
CA LYS A 232 0.88 -12.18 11.67
C LYS A 232 1.40 -10.90 11.03
N LYS A 233 0.49 -10.09 10.45
CA LYS A 233 0.83 -8.93 9.61
C LYS A 233 -0.11 -7.77 9.88
N PRO A 234 0.39 -6.51 9.90
CA PRO A 234 -0.48 -5.34 9.92
C PRO A 234 -1.39 -5.31 8.71
N ILE A 235 -2.67 -5.04 8.96
CA ILE A 235 -3.67 -4.74 7.94
C ILE A 235 -4.11 -3.30 8.17
N ILE A 236 -4.04 -2.48 7.13
CA ILE A 236 -4.51 -1.10 7.13
C ILE A 236 -5.62 -1.01 6.09
N ALA A 237 -6.78 -0.48 6.46
CA ALA A 237 -7.90 -0.43 5.55
C ALA A 237 -8.58 0.93 5.54
N ILE A 238 -8.97 1.37 4.34
CA ILE A 238 -9.86 2.49 4.13
C ILE A 238 -11.16 2.00 3.50
N LYS A 239 -12.30 2.55 3.97
CA LYS A 239 -13.63 2.26 3.46
C LYS A 239 -14.14 3.43 2.60
N GLY A 240 -14.43 3.18 1.34
CA GLY A 240 -15.13 4.11 0.46
C GLY A 240 -16.62 4.20 0.81
N GLY A 241 -17.24 5.40 0.66
CA GLY A 241 -18.67 5.57 0.90
C GLY A 241 -19.08 5.53 2.39
N VAL A 242 -18.30 6.21 3.25
CA VAL A 242 -18.56 6.24 4.71
C VAL A 242 -19.65 7.23 5.14
N THR A 243 -19.99 8.23 4.30
CA THR A 243 -21.07 9.19 4.53
C THR A 243 -22.33 8.76 3.80
N ALA A 244 -23.50 9.30 4.19
CA ALA A 244 -24.76 9.02 3.50
C ALA A 244 -24.69 9.36 1.99
N ALA A 245 -24.06 10.50 1.64
CA ALA A 245 -23.85 10.90 0.25
C ALA A 245 -22.88 9.94 -0.46
N GLY A 246 -21.76 9.57 0.17
CA GLY A 246 -20.80 8.61 -0.36
C GLY A 246 -21.39 7.21 -0.52
N ALA A 247 -22.24 6.75 0.42
CA ALA A 247 -22.96 5.50 0.32
C ALA A 247 -23.88 5.44 -0.91
N LYS A 248 -24.61 6.53 -1.18
CA LYS A 248 -25.44 6.67 -2.39
C LYS A 248 -24.60 6.62 -3.68
N ALA A 249 -23.43 7.26 -3.68
CA ALA A 249 -22.51 7.21 -4.80
C ALA A 249 -21.95 5.79 -5.03
N THR A 250 -21.61 5.06 -3.96
CA THR A 250 -21.15 3.67 -4.04
C THR A 250 -22.21 2.74 -4.64
N LEU A 251 -23.48 2.89 -4.22
CA LEU A 251 -24.60 2.14 -4.80
C LEU A 251 -24.71 2.33 -6.31
N SER A 252 -24.55 3.57 -6.77
CA SER A 252 -24.63 3.91 -8.21
C SER A 252 -23.43 3.35 -9.00
N HIS A 253 -22.31 3.13 -8.35
CA HIS A 253 -21.04 2.75 -9.00
C HIS A 253 -20.77 1.25 -9.00
N THR A 254 -21.09 0.54 -7.92
CA THR A 254 -20.74 -0.88 -7.75
C THR A 254 -21.92 -1.79 -7.49
N ALA A 255 -23.15 -1.29 -7.50
CA ALA A 255 -24.37 -2.01 -7.08
C ALA A 255 -24.26 -2.66 -5.67
N SER A 256 -23.31 -2.24 -4.87
CA SER A 256 -22.99 -2.78 -3.55
C SER A 256 -23.69 -1.96 -2.47
N LEU A 257 -24.42 -2.61 -1.58
CA LEU A 257 -25.03 -1.97 -0.38
C LEU A 257 -23.90 -1.47 0.53
N ALA A 258 -23.74 -0.16 0.63
CA ALA A 258 -22.81 0.44 1.59
C ALA A 258 -23.39 0.28 3.02
N GLY A 259 -22.81 -0.62 3.80
CA GLY A 259 -23.12 -0.74 5.22
C GLY A 259 -22.74 0.54 5.99
N ALA A 260 -23.40 0.77 7.15
CA ALA A 260 -23.11 1.94 7.99
C ALA A 260 -21.62 1.98 8.39
N SER A 261 -20.98 3.13 8.22
CA SER A 261 -19.54 3.36 8.52
C SER A 261 -19.16 2.88 9.94
N ALA A 262 -20.04 3.07 10.92
CA ALA A 262 -19.82 2.63 12.29
C ALA A 262 -19.63 1.10 12.40
N ILE A 263 -20.34 0.31 11.59
CA ILE A 263 -20.23 -1.15 11.58
C ILE A 263 -18.84 -1.56 11.03
N TYR A 264 -18.37 -0.94 9.96
CA TYR A 264 -17.03 -1.20 9.41
C TYR A 264 -15.93 -0.82 10.41
N LYS A 265 -16.02 0.37 11.03
CA LYS A 265 -15.08 0.80 12.07
C LYS A 265 -15.04 -0.18 13.24
N ALA A 266 -16.20 -0.65 13.70
CA ALA A 266 -16.30 -1.64 14.78
C ALA A 266 -15.72 -3.01 14.37
N ALA A 267 -16.06 -3.50 13.17
CA ALA A 267 -15.54 -4.77 12.64
C ALA A 267 -14.02 -4.72 12.45
N PHE A 268 -13.50 -3.65 11.88
CA PHE A 268 -12.07 -3.46 11.69
C PHE A 268 -11.33 -3.41 13.04
N LYS A 269 -11.88 -2.67 14.02
CA LYS A 269 -11.33 -2.65 15.38
C LYS A 269 -11.29 -4.05 16.02
N GLN A 270 -12.38 -4.84 15.88
CA GLN A 270 -12.45 -6.21 16.39
C GLN A 270 -11.47 -7.17 15.70
N CYS A 271 -11.05 -6.86 14.48
CA CYS A 271 -10.07 -7.64 13.72
C CYS A 271 -8.65 -7.10 13.84
N ASN A 272 -8.39 -6.12 14.69
CA ASN A 272 -7.11 -5.41 14.80
C ASN A 272 -6.62 -4.81 13.46
N ILE A 273 -7.56 -4.41 12.60
CA ILE A 273 -7.27 -3.66 11.37
C ILE A 273 -7.11 -2.18 11.75
N VAL A 274 -6.04 -1.56 11.26
CA VAL A 274 -5.81 -0.11 11.40
C VAL A 274 -6.71 0.61 10.41
N PHE A 275 -7.68 1.39 10.92
CA PHE A 275 -8.58 2.14 10.06
C PHE A 275 -7.92 3.45 9.61
N ALA A 276 -7.84 3.65 8.29
CA ALA A 276 -7.39 4.90 7.68
C ALA A 276 -8.61 5.75 7.27
N GLU A 277 -8.57 7.04 7.55
CA GLU A 277 -9.66 7.95 7.19
C GLU A 277 -9.49 8.53 5.78
N THR A 278 -8.24 8.62 5.30
CA THR A 278 -7.87 9.12 3.98
C THR A 278 -6.93 8.15 3.27
N LEU A 279 -6.78 8.28 1.94
CA LEU A 279 -5.77 7.52 1.19
C LEU A 279 -4.36 7.88 1.65
N GLU A 280 -4.12 9.13 2.03
CA GLU A 280 -2.85 9.57 2.57
C GLU A 280 -2.53 8.86 3.89
N ASP A 281 -3.52 8.75 4.81
CA ASP A 281 -3.35 8.00 6.05
C ASP A 281 -3.07 6.51 5.80
N LEU A 282 -3.73 5.89 4.82
CA LEU A 282 -3.52 4.48 4.47
C LEU A 282 -2.03 4.18 4.25
N PHE A 283 -1.34 5.01 3.51
CA PHE A 283 0.06 4.80 3.15
C PHE A 283 1.04 5.41 4.17
N ASN A 284 0.68 6.48 4.85
CA ASN A 284 1.45 7.00 5.98
C ASN A 284 1.52 5.98 7.13
N TYR A 285 0.41 5.27 7.39
CA TYR A 285 0.40 4.19 8.39
C TYR A 285 1.18 2.96 7.92
N ALA A 286 1.12 2.63 6.62
CA ALA A 286 1.96 1.58 6.06
C ALA A 286 3.46 1.91 6.20
N LYS A 287 3.85 3.15 5.92
CA LYS A 287 5.23 3.65 6.05
C LYS A 287 5.77 3.49 7.48
N ILE A 288 5.01 3.92 8.49
CA ILE A 288 5.49 3.83 9.88
C ILE A 288 5.52 2.38 10.38
N LEU A 289 4.51 1.57 10.02
CA LEU A 289 4.46 0.15 10.41
C LEU A 289 5.52 -0.71 9.70
N GLU A 290 5.99 -0.27 8.51
CA GLU A 290 7.11 -0.90 7.82
C GLU A 290 8.45 -0.60 8.50
N LYS A 291 8.65 0.66 8.91
CA LYS A 291 9.98 1.19 9.25
C LYS A 291 10.23 1.29 10.75
N ALA A 292 9.21 1.61 11.55
CA ALA A 292 9.41 1.85 12.96
C ALA A 292 9.27 0.57 13.81
N PRO A 293 10.14 0.37 14.82
CA PRO A 293 10.00 -0.73 15.76
C PRO A 293 8.76 -0.54 16.66
N LYS A 294 8.37 -1.61 17.37
CA LYS A 294 7.29 -1.57 18.37
C LYS A 294 7.62 -0.55 19.48
N PRO A 295 6.78 0.47 19.73
CA PRO A 295 6.97 1.39 20.84
C PRO A 295 6.68 0.71 22.19
N LYS A 296 7.35 1.15 23.25
CA LYS A 296 7.09 0.64 24.62
C LYS A 296 5.84 1.25 25.25
N GLY A 297 5.46 2.44 24.84
CA GLY A 297 4.31 3.20 25.33
C GLY A 297 3.97 4.37 24.43
N SER A 298 3.14 5.29 24.91
CA SER A 298 2.62 6.44 24.16
C SER A 298 3.39 7.75 24.36
N ARG A 299 4.50 7.75 25.11
CA ARG A 299 5.25 8.96 25.48
C ARG A 299 6.18 9.37 24.34
N VAL A 300 5.98 10.58 23.80
CA VAL A 300 6.76 11.13 22.69
C VAL A 300 7.62 12.29 23.17
N GLN A 301 8.91 12.24 22.88
CA GLN A 301 9.82 13.36 23.02
C GLN A 301 9.99 14.06 21.67
N ILE A 302 9.74 15.35 21.64
CA ILE A 302 9.93 16.19 20.44
C ILE A 302 11.29 16.87 20.53
N ILE A 303 12.03 16.87 19.44
CA ILE A 303 13.24 17.66 19.22
C ILE A 303 13.02 18.52 17.99
N THR A 304 13.30 19.83 18.08
CA THR A 304 13.06 20.74 16.97
C THR A 304 14.14 21.82 16.87
N ASN A 305 14.36 22.34 15.68
CA ASN A 305 15.11 23.60 15.44
C ASN A 305 14.19 24.73 14.99
N GLY A 306 12.88 24.58 15.13
CA GLY A 306 11.88 25.59 14.80
C GLY A 306 10.70 25.51 15.75
N GLY A 307 10.65 26.44 16.71
CA GLY A 307 9.65 26.46 17.79
C GLY A 307 8.21 26.38 17.30
N GLY A 308 7.86 27.06 16.19
CA GLY A 308 6.52 27.00 15.62
C GLY A 308 6.11 25.59 15.19
N PHE A 309 7.00 24.82 14.56
CA PHE A 309 6.74 23.41 14.24
C PHE A 309 6.68 22.53 15.49
N GLY A 310 7.46 22.84 16.52
CA GLY A 310 7.38 22.19 17.83
C GLY A 310 6.01 22.36 18.47
N ILE A 311 5.44 23.58 18.45
CA ILE A 311 4.08 23.85 18.94
C ILE A 311 3.03 23.07 18.16
N LEU A 312 3.06 23.14 16.83
CA LEU A 312 2.11 22.40 15.98
C LEU A 312 2.20 20.88 16.18
N ALA A 313 3.40 20.35 16.39
CA ALA A 313 3.58 18.92 16.68
C ALA A 313 3.05 18.54 18.05
N THR A 314 3.23 19.40 19.06
CA THR A 314 2.66 19.23 20.40
C THR A 314 1.15 19.14 20.35
N ASP A 315 0.49 20.06 19.68
CA ASP A 315 -0.98 20.08 19.50
C ASP A 315 -1.47 18.83 18.77
N ALA A 316 -0.79 18.46 17.67
CA ALA A 316 -1.16 17.29 16.88
C ALA A 316 -1.04 15.97 17.67
N LEU A 317 0.06 15.79 18.41
CA LEU A 317 0.28 14.61 19.25
C LEU A 317 -0.72 14.53 20.40
N SER A 318 -0.97 15.65 21.07
CA SER A 318 -1.97 15.75 22.17
C SER A 318 -3.37 15.42 21.67
N THR A 319 -3.77 16.00 20.54
CA THR A 319 -5.06 15.70 19.88
C THR A 319 -5.18 14.22 19.48
N ALA A 320 -4.06 13.60 19.09
CA ALA A 320 -4.00 12.18 18.80
C ALA A 320 -4.06 11.28 20.05
N GLY A 321 -4.00 11.85 21.28
CA GLY A 321 -4.05 11.12 22.55
C GLY A 321 -2.69 10.53 22.96
N LEU A 322 -1.60 11.04 22.41
CA LEU A 322 -0.23 10.69 22.79
C LEU A 322 0.26 11.58 23.94
N GLN A 323 1.19 11.06 24.73
CA GLN A 323 1.68 11.74 25.91
C GLN A 323 2.97 12.50 25.61
N ILE A 324 3.02 13.77 26.01
CA ILE A 324 4.19 14.65 25.90
C ILE A 324 4.73 14.86 27.30
N ILE A 325 5.81 14.16 27.62
CA ILE A 325 6.41 14.14 28.97
C ILE A 325 7.78 14.80 28.93
N GLU A 326 8.09 15.56 29.98
CA GLU A 326 9.38 16.22 30.15
C GLU A 326 10.55 15.20 30.14
N PRO A 327 11.67 15.55 29.52
CA PRO A 327 12.90 14.75 29.63
C PRO A 327 13.34 14.66 31.09
N THR A 328 14.02 13.56 31.42
CA THR A 328 14.56 13.35 32.77
C THR A 328 15.59 14.43 33.14
N GLU A 329 15.76 14.70 34.43
CA GLU A 329 16.79 15.63 34.90
C GLU A 329 18.20 15.19 34.50
N GLN A 330 18.42 13.86 34.37
CA GLN A 330 19.67 13.33 33.85
C GLN A 330 19.90 13.77 32.39
N THR A 331 18.88 13.68 31.54
CA THR A 331 18.94 14.12 30.15
C THR A 331 19.20 15.62 30.06
N LYS A 332 18.48 16.43 30.87
CA LYS A 332 18.71 17.89 30.90
C LYS A 332 20.13 18.22 31.33
N LYS A 333 20.68 17.55 32.35
CA LYS A 333 22.08 17.74 32.78
C LYS A 333 23.09 17.35 31.70
N LEU A 334 22.86 16.28 30.95
CA LEU A 334 23.74 15.86 29.84
C LEU A 334 23.78 16.89 28.71
N LEU A 335 22.69 17.61 28.48
CA LEU A 335 22.57 18.61 27.41
C LEU A 335 23.12 19.97 27.83
N LYS A 336 23.02 20.31 29.11
CA LYS A 336 23.48 21.59 29.63
C LYS A 336 24.96 21.78 29.33
N GLY A 337 25.31 22.90 28.70
CA GLY A 337 26.68 23.25 28.29
C GLY A 337 27.18 22.59 27.00
N LYS A 338 26.40 21.69 26.41
CA LYS A 338 26.72 21.04 25.11
C LYS A 338 25.88 21.57 23.95
N ILE A 339 24.77 22.21 24.24
CA ILE A 339 23.92 22.90 23.28
C ILE A 339 23.82 24.38 23.62
N SER A 340 23.25 25.21 22.75
CA SER A 340 23.08 26.63 22.97
C SER A 340 22.42 26.92 24.32
N SER A 341 22.85 28.01 24.99
CA SER A 341 22.20 28.52 26.21
C SER A 341 20.76 29.01 25.95
N GLU A 342 20.45 29.33 24.70
CA GLU A 342 19.11 29.75 24.24
C GLU A 342 18.16 28.58 24.04
N ALA A 343 18.67 27.33 24.01
CA ALA A 343 17.86 26.15 23.81
C ALA A 343 16.92 25.91 25.00
N ILE A 344 15.69 25.47 24.69
CA ILE A 344 14.66 25.13 25.69
C ILE A 344 14.73 23.65 25.99
N LEU A 345 15.12 23.27 27.22
CA LEU A 345 15.24 21.88 27.68
C LEU A 345 13.95 21.35 28.31
N LYS A 346 12.82 21.59 27.64
CA LYS A 346 11.49 21.03 27.98
C LYS A 346 11.06 20.05 26.89
N ASN A 347 9.82 19.69 26.85
CA ASN A 347 9.23 19.00 25.69
C ASN A 347 8.22 19.94 25.01
N PRO A 348 8.49 20.44 23.79
CA PRO A 348 9.64 20.16 22.90
C PRO A 348 11.01 20.63 23.42
N ILE A 349 12.09 19.87 23.13
CA ILE A 349 13.44 20.40 23.20
C ILE A 349 13.63 21.26 21.95
N ASP A 350 13.66 22.58 22.13
CA ASP A 350 13.88 23.53 21.04
C ASP A 350 15.35 23.97 21.00
N LEU A 351 16.04 23.55 19.97
CA LEU A 351 17.47 23.82 19.74
C LEU A 351 17.70 25.16 19.05
N THR A 352 16.65 25.87 18.67
CA THR A 352 16.64 27.12 17.91
C THR A 352 17.19 27.01 16.47
N GLY A 353 17.04 28.06 15.65
CA GLY A 353 17.52 28.09 14.27
C GLY A 353 19.03 28.16 14.10
N SER A 354 19.78 28.36 15.16
CA SER A 354 21.25 28.38 15.17
C SER A 354 21.91 27.05 15.54
N VAL A 355 21.13 25.98 15.60
CA VAL A 355 21.60 24.63 15.92
C VAL A 355 22.59 24.08 14.88
N THR A 356 23.62 23.37 15.36
CA THR A 356 24.60 22.66 14.54
C THR A 356 24.31 21.16 14.48
N ASN A 357 24.96 20.46 13.55
CA ASN A 357 24.86 18.99 13.44
C ASN A 357 25.28 18.29 14.75
N GLU A 358 26.34 18.77 15.41
CA GLU A 358 26.87 18.20 16.66
C GLU A 358 25.85 18.34 17.80
N GLN A 359 25.17 19.49 17.88
CA GLN A 359 24.14 19.73 18.88
C GLN A 359 22.93 18.81 18.67
N TYR A 360 22.54 18.55 17.42
CA TYR A 360 21.55 17.52 17.10
C TYR A 360 22.01 16.13 17.53
N GLN A 361 23.26 15.76 17.24
CA GLN A 361 23.82 14.47 17.63
C GLN A 361 23.71 14.26 19.14
N VAL A 362 24.22 15.20 19.92
CA VAL A 362 24.21 15.12 21.39
C VAL A 362 22.78 15.02 21.92
N THR A 363 21.85 15.79 21.34
CA THR A 363 20.44 15.78 21.77
C THR A 363 19.75 14.45 21.42
N LEU A 364 19.96 13.93 20.22
CA LEU A 364 19.43 12.63 19.80
C LEU A 364 19.96 11.49 20.68
N GLU A 365 21.29 11.48 20.95
CA GLU A 365 21.91 10.45 21.79
C GLU A 365 21.38 10.49 23.23
N ALA A 366 21.16 11.67 23.80
CA ALA A 366 20.62 11.84 25.14
C ALA A 366 19.14 11.41 25.23
N THR A 367 18.31 11.82 24.27
CA THR A 367 16.86 11.55 24.27
C THR A 367 16.53 10.11 23.91
N LEU A 368 17.29 9.47 23.02
CA LEU A 368 17.13 8.06 22.71
C LEU A 368 17.46 7.15 23.92
N LYS A 369 18.34 7.60 24.83
CA LYS A 369 18.64 6.92 26.12
C LYS A 369 17.64 7.26 27.23
N ASP A 370 16.86 8.32 27.07
CA ASP A 370 15.95 8.80 28.11
C ASP A 370 14.83 7.76 28.38
N LYS A 371 14.61 7.44 29.66
CA LYS A 371 13.60 6.48 30.08
C LYS A 371 12.17 7.03 30.09
N ASN A 372 12.03 8.36 30.04
CA ASN A 372 10.72 9.01 30.00
C ASN A 372 10.09 9.03 28.60
N SER A 373 10.85 8.74 27.54
CA SER A 373 10.33 8.71 26.18
C SER A 373 10.28 7.30 25.62
N ASP A 374 9.19 6.96 24.98
CA ASP A 374 8.99 5.69 24.25
C ASP A 374 9.28 5.83 22.76
N MET A 375 9.15 7.05 22.24
CA MET A 375 9.32 7.41 20.83
C MET A 375 9.95 8.81 20.73
N ILE A 376 10.71 9.05 19.68
CA ILE A 376 11.29 10.36 19.36
C ILE A 376 10.68 10.91 18.08
N LEU A 377 10.19 12.14 18.14
CA LEU A 377 9.79 12.93 16.98
C LEU A 377 10.84 14.02 16.74
N LEU A 378 11.63 13.84 15.70
CA LEU A 378 12.66 14.77 15.27
C LEU A 378 12.11 15.71 14.19
N ILE A 379 12.04 16.99 14.47
CA ILE A 379 11.69 18.03 13.49
C ILE A 379 13.00 18.63 12.98
N LEU A 380 13.24 18.48 11.69
CA LEU A 380 14.48 18.86 11.03
C LEU A 380 14.17 19.87 9.91
N LEU A 381 14.29 21.16 10.22
CA LEU A 381 14.10 22.23 9.24
C LEU A 381 15.46 22.56 8.60
N LEU A 382 15.66 22.06 7.40
CA LEU A 382 16.92 22.11 6.65
C LEU A 382 17.21 23.48 6.02
N GLN A 383 16.31 24.45 6.17
CA GLN A 383 16.51 25.83 5.72
C GLN A 383 17.47 26.60 6.61
N THR A 384 17.82 26.08 7.79
CA THR A 384 18.79 26.71 8.70
C THR A 384 20.23 26.48 8.22
N PRO A 385 21.09 27.49 8.18
CA PRO A 385 22.37 27.45 7.46
C PRO A 385 23.43 26.55 8.08
N LEU A 386 23.31 26.21 9.37
CA LEU A 386 24.34 25.44 10.11
C LEU A 386 24.10 23.93 10.04
N ILE A 387 22.98 23.49 9.40
CA ILE A 387 22.71 22.08 9.15
C ILE A 387 23.25 21.71 7.78
N SER A 388 24.19 20.79 7.75
CA SER A 388 24.87 20.33 6.55
C SER A 388 24.53 18.85 6.25
N PRO A 389 24.97 18.29 5.10
CA PRO A 389 24.73 16.88 4.73
C PRO A 389 25.18 15.85 5.77
N GLU A 390 26.14 16.19 6.62
CA GLU A 390 26.64 15.34 7.70
C GLU A 390 25.56 14.99 8.74
N ILE A 391 24.43 15.69 8.76
CA ILE A 391 23.29 15.32 9.61
C ILE A 391 22.76 13.91 9.26
N ILE A 392 22.85 13.46 8.01
CA ILE A 392 22.38 12.13 7.57
C ILE A 392 23.15 10.99 8.26
N PRO A 393 24.51 10.92 8.18
CA PRO A 393 25.26 9.90 8.93
C PRO A 393 25.11 10.02 10.44
N ILE A 394 24.91 11.20 11.00
CA ILE A 394 24.63 11.39 12.43
C ILE A 394 23.30 10.70 12.80
N ILE A 395 22.23 10.98 12.10
CA ILE A 395 20.92 10.34 12.32
C ILE A 395 21.04 8.82 12.18
N LYS A 396 21.70 8.34 11.12
CA LYS A 396 21.95 6.92 10.87
C LYS A 396 22.63 6.24 12.05
N ASN A 397 23.79 6.76 12.42
CA ASN A 397 24.65 6.15 13.45
C ASN A 397 23.95 6.18 14.81
N THR A 398 23.25 7.25 15.14
CA THR A 398 22.52 7.38 16.40
C THR A 398 21.31 6.45 16.45
N HIS A 399 20.56 6.35 15.36
CA HIS A 399 19.43 5.42 15.26
C HIS A 399 19.88 3.95 15.35
N GLN A 400 20.97 3.57 14.70
CA GLN A 400 21.51 2.22 14.73
C GLN A 400 21.98 1.78 16.15
N LYS A 401 22.41 2.71 17.00
CA LYS A 401 22.74 2.42 18.41
C LYS A 401 21.49 2.16 19.27
N HIS A 402 20.32 2.60 18.81
CA HIS A 402 19.04 2.52 19.54
C HIS A 402 17.90 1.95 18.68
N PRO A 403 18.07 0.75 18.07
CA PRO A 403 17.14 0.23 17.05
C PRO A 403 15.76 -0.13 17.60
N HIS A 404 15.60 -0.17 18.92
CA HIS A 404 14.34 -0.54 19.59
C HIS A 404 13.47 0.66 19.98
N LYS A 405 13.96 1.90 19.81
CA LYS A 405 13.18 3.10 20.09
C LYS A 405 12.78 3.76 18.75
N PRO A 406 11.48 3.90 18.44
CA PRO A 406 11.03 4.55 17.22
C PRO A 406 11.58 5.98 17.12
N LEU A 407 12.20 6.28 15.98
CA LEU A 407 12.60 7.62 15.57
C LEU A 407 11.79 7.99 14.33
N ILE A 408 11.04 9.07 14.43
CA ILE A 408 10.20 9.60 13.36
C ILE A 408 10.68 11.00 13.01
N VAL A 409 10.74 11.33 11.72
CA VAL A 409 11.23 12.64 11.27
C VAL A 409 10.09 13.44 10.64
N ILE A 410 10.04 14.74 10.98
CA ILE A 410 9.30 15.73 10.21
C ILE A 410 10.32 16.63 9.54
N SER A 411 10.21 16.80 8.22
CA SER A 411 10.99 17.75 7.47
C SER A 411 10.14 18.35 6.34
N THR A 412 9.92 19.64 6.41
CA THR A 412 9.07 20.39 5.48
C THR A 412 9.94 21.32 4.63
N GLY A 413 9.78 21.25 3.31
CA GLY A 413 10.53 22.13 2.40
C GLY A 413 10.36 21.69 0.95
N GLY A 414 11.06 22.36 0.04
CA GLY A 414 11.09 22.05 -1.38
C GLY A 414 12.17 21.03 -1.74
N HIS A 415 12.62 21.07 -2.99
CA HIS A 415 13.53 20.10 -3.60
C HIS A 415 14.80 19.80 -2.77
N PHE A 416 15.41 20.81 -2.16
CA PHE A 416 16.56 20.60 -1.27
C PHE A 416 16.22 19.67 -0.09
N THR A 417 15.09 19.91 0.56
CA THR A 417 14.61 19.09 1.68
C THR A 417 14.23 17.67 1.23
N GLU A 418 13.60 17.55 0.08
CA GLU A 418 13.18 16.25 -0.48
C GLU A 418 14.35 15.29 -0.68
N MET A 419 15.53 15.80 -1.09
CA MET A 419 16.73 14.97 -1.25
C MET A 419 17.18 14.38 0.10
N TYR A 420 17.15 15.16 1.17
CA TYR A 420 17.50 14.68 2.52
C TYR A 420 16.47 13.69 3.06
N VAL A 421 15.18 14.01 2.92
CA VAL A 421 14.07 13.13 3.32
C VAL A 421 14.22 11.78 2.68
N LYS A 422 14.48 11.72 1.37
CA LYS A 422 14.69 10.47 0.65
C LYS A 422 15.82 9.64 1.23
N HIS A 423 16.98 10.26 1.52
CA HIS A 423 18.12 9.56 2.14
C HIS A 423 17.76 9.05 3.54
N ILE A 424 17.04 9.84 4.37
CA ILE A 424 16.61 9.41 5.70
C ILE A 424 15.62 8.22 5.59
N GLU A 425 14.71 8.26 4.64
CA GLU A 425 13.78 7.15 4.40
C GLU A 425 14.48 5.87 3.91
N GLU A 426 15.54 5.99 3.13
CA GLU A 426 16.40 4.86 2.70
C GLU A 426 17.14 4.21 3.90
N LEU A 427 17.35 4.95 4.98
CA LEU A 427 17.87 4.41 6.24
C LEU A 427 16.84 3.62 7.07
N GLY A 428 15.59 3.53 6.60
CA GLY A 428 14.50 2.87 7.33
C GLY A 428 13.82 3.75 8.38
N ILE A 429 13.97 5.08 8.32
CA ILE A 429 13.34 6.02 9.24
C ILE A 429 12.14 6.67 8.54
N PRO A 430 10.93 6.61 9.12
CA PRO A 430 9.75 7.21 8.49
C PRO A 430 9.81 8.75 8.57
N CYS A 431 9.63 9.40 7.41
CA CYS A 431 9.60 10.86 7.29
C CYS A 431 8.20 11.36 6.88
N TYR A 432 7.83 12.53 7.41
CA TYR A 432 6.57 13.20 7.12
C TYR A 432 6.81 14.68 6.85
N SER A 433 5.96 15.28 6.00
CA SER A 433 6.05 16.70 5.71
C SER A 433 5.36 17.56 6.77
N TYR A 434 4.34 17.03 7.47
CA TYR A 434 3.53 17.82 8.39
C TYR A 434 3.29 17.11 9.73
N PRO A 435 3.19 17.89 10.83
CA PRO A 435 2.97 17.36 12.18
C PRO A 435 1.73 16.46 12.31
N ASN A 436 0.62 16.81 11.68
CA ASN A 436 -0.62 16.02 11.75
C ASN A 436 -0.45 14.61 11.16
N ASN A 437 0.29 14.48 10.04
CA ASN A 437 0.53 13.18 9.41
C ASN A 437 1.43 12.30 10.29
N ALA A 438 2.47 12.89 10.88
CA ALA A 438 3.33 12.20 11.82
C ALA A 438 2.57 11.76 13.07
N ALA A 439 1.78 12.64 13.68
CA ALA A 439 1.02 12.35 14.89
C ALA A 439 -0.01 11.23 14.69
N ARG A 440 -0.79 11.27 13.59
CA ARG A 440 -1.73 10.19 13.25
C ARG A 440 -1.01 8.87 13.00
N SER A 441 0.14 8.89 12.35
CA SER A 441 0.94 7.69 12.08
C SER A 441 1.54 7.11 13.35
N ILE A 442 2.05 7.95 14.26
CA ILE A 442 2.57 7.54 15.58
C ILE A 442 1.45 6.91 16.41
N LYS A 443 0.24 7.51 16.40
CA LYS A 443 -0.94 6.93 17.03
C LYS A 443 -1.27 5.55 16.44
N ALA A 444 -1.30 5.42 15.13
CA ALA A 444 -1.58 4.15 14.45
C ALA A 444 -0.54 3.07 14.83
N LEU A 445 0.74 3.42 14.89
CA LEU A 445 1.81 2.54 15.37
C LEU A 445 1.57 2.09 16.81
N TYR A 446 1.32 3.05 17.72
CA TYR A 446 1.06 2.75 19.13
C TYR A 446 -0.16 1.86 19.30
N GLU A 447 -1.29 2.21 18.70
CA GLU A 447 -2.53 1.46 18.80
C GLU A 447 -2.42 0.05 18.22
N TYR A 448 -1.75 -0.13 17.09
CA TYR A 448 -1.55 -1.45 16.49
C TYR A 448 -0.88 -2.44 17.46
N TYR A 449 0.13 -1.98 18.19
CA TYR A 449 0.88 -2.84 19.10
C TYR A 449 0.29 -2.96 20.51
N HIS A 450 -0.62 -2.06 20.93
CA HIS A 450 -1.16 -2.02 22.30
C HIS A 450 -2.68 -2.31 22.40
N ARG A 451 -3.35 -2.54 21.26
CA ARG A 451 -4.76 -2.99 21.24
C ARG A 451 -4.93 -4.50 21.43
N ARG A 452 -3.84 -5.25 21.49
CA ARG A 452 -3.86 -6.72 21.64
C ARG A 452 -4.03 -7.13 23.09
#